data_379672f1231c665cd240dae5dc7c0015
#
_entry.id   379672f1231c665cd240dae5dc7c0015
#
_cell.length_a   1.000
_cell.length_b   1.000
_cell.length_c   1.000
_cell.angle_alpha   90.00
_cell.angle_beta   90.00
_cell.angle_gamma   90.00
#
_symmetry.space_group_name_H-M   'P 1'
#
loop_
_entity.id
_entity.type
_entity.pdbx_description
1 polymer ?
#
loop_
_entity_poly.entity_id
_entity_poly.type
_entity_poly.pdbx_seq_one_letter_code
_entity_poly.pdbx_strand_id
1 'polypeptide(L)'
;MEVLYNYSRPVRIRFLTSTPLDIRRGSGTYVGMHVLARALAGLGHTVEFSTPRVRLPVYTFERLLYNRSLRADAEFDLTVGFDMDGYRIAGAPGHVASLKGVIADEVRFEAGLTRLTMGLQAKCERLHVERAARVLATSRYSAERAREFYRLPRTPTVVPELIDLPEWRRLLAQYPAEGPGRTGLHRPPCPAPVAQPPDEGSRFTVLYVGRLYRRKRVEVLLGAAAALRQRIPGLEVRIVGSGPCAGPLHRLAADLKLDATVRWLGDVSRAQLAAEYNRCDLFCLPSVQEGFGIVLLEAMAAGKPIVAARAGAVPEVVPHGMLVEPGSHEALSAGIAELYGSADQRAALGRVGAQWVEQFDAPRVARLFLAAAIGN
;
A
#
# COMPACT_ATOMS: atom_id res chain seq x y z
N MET A 1 -6.84 -8.34 -26.88
CA MET A 1 -7.95 -7.64 -27.50
C MET A 1 -8.35 -6.54 -26.52
N GLU A 2 -7.87 -5.30 -26.74
CA GLU A 2 -8.23 -4.14 -25.93
C GLU A 2 -9.68 -3.77 -26.26
N VAL A 3 -10.58 -4.00 -25.31
CA VAL A 3 -11.93 -3.44 -25.39
C VAL A 3 -11.77 -1.94 -25.11
N LEU A 4 -11.75 -1.13 -26.15
CA LEU A 4 -11.77 0.33 -26.08
C LEU A 4 -13.18 0.74 -25.59
N TYR A 5 -13.34 0.86 -24.26
CA TYR A 5 -14.52 1.51 -23.70
C TYR A 5 -14.45 3.01 -24.00
N ASN A 6 -15.15 3.42 -25.04
CA ASN A 6 -15.26 4.82 -25.41
C ASN A 6 -16.51 5.39 -24.75
N TYR A 7 -16.37 5.97 -23.55
CA TYR A 7 -17.47 6.73 -22.95
C TYR A 7 -17.70 8.00 -23.78
N SER A 8 -18.85 8.10 -24.40
CA SER A 8 -19.19 9.17 -25.34
C SER A 8 -19.41 10.54 -24.67
N ARG A 9 -19.40 10.61 -23.34
CA ARG A 9 -19.53 11.86 -22.59
C ARG A 9 -18.67 11.88 -21.31
N PRO A 10 -18.18 13.05 -20.86
CA PRO A 10 -17.58 13.21 -19.54
C PRO A 10 -18.54 12.76 -18.41
N VAL A 11 -17.97 12.07 -17.41
CA VAL A 11 -18.69 11.61 -16.21
C VAL A 11 -18.26 12.47 -15.04
N ARG A 12 -19.20 12.99 -14.24
CA ARG A 12 -18.94 13.68 -12.99
C ARG A 12 -18.92 12.69 -11.85
N ILE A 13 -17.78 12.53 -11.19
CA ILE A 13 -17.53 11.51 -10.18
C ILE A 13 -17.28 12.18 -8.83
N ARG A 14 -17.96 11.71 -7.79
CA ARG A 14 -17.71 12.13 -6.42
C ARG A 14 -17.04 11.01 -5.61
N PHE A 15 -15.87 11.28 -5.06
CA PHE A 15 -15.16 10.36 -4.17
C PHE A 15 -15.43 10.73 -2.71
N LEU A 16 -15.99 9.79 -1.94
CA LEU A 16 -16.28 9.93 -0.52
C LEU A 16 -15.19 9.24 0.29
N THR A 17 -14.42 10.01 1.05
CA THR A 17 -13.39 9.46 1.92
C THR A 17 -13.15 10.30 3.15
N SER A 18 -13.02 9.65 4.30
CA SER A 18 -12.54 10.24 5.54
C SER A 18 -11.01 10.10 5.72
N THR A 19 -10.35 9.35 4.85
CA THR A 19 -8.89 9.20 4.87
C THR A 19 -8.24 10.58 4.69
N PRO A 20 -7.27 10.95 5.56
CA PRO A 20 -6.56 12.22 5.41
C PRO A 20 -5.92 12.35 4.03
N LEU A 21 -6.13 13.48 3.37
CA LEU A 21 -5.53 13.78 2.06
C LEU A 21 -4.07 14.26 2.15
N ASP A 22 -3.43 14.10 3.30
CA ASP A 22 -2.01 14.37 3.50
C ASP A 22 -1.24 13.05 3.50
N ILE A 23 -0.27 12.94 2.61
CA ILE A 23 0.57 11.75 2.46
C ILE A 23 1.34 11.41 3.75
N ARG A 24 1.63 12.42 4.58
CA ARG A 24 2.28 12.25 5.89
C ARG A 24 1.35 11.62 6.94
N ARG A 25 0.05 11.75 6.77
CA ARG A 25 -0.99 11.25 7.67
C ARG A 25 -1.84 10.16 7.04
N GLY A 26 -1.78 10.05 5.70
CA GLY A 26 -2.53 9.08 4.91
C GLY A 26 -1.89 7.70 4.91
N SER A 27 -2.71 6.71 4.68
CA SER A 27 -2.28 5.34 4.35
C SER A 27 -2.01 5.23 2.84
N GLY A 28 -1.52 4.08 2.37
CA GLY A 28 -1.45 3.76 0.93
C GLY A 28 -2.78 3.95 0.20
N THR A 29 -3.92 3.84 0.91
CA THR A 29 -5.27 4.13 0.41
C THR A 29 -5.39 5.54 -0.20
N TYR A 30 -4.83 6.55 0.46
CA TYR A 30 -4.83 7.93 -0.07
C TYR A 30 -4.10 8.02 -1.41
N VAL A 31 -2.92 7.39 -1.50
CA VAL A 31 -2.12 7.41 -2.73
C VAL A 31 -2.90 6.79 -3.89
N GLY A 32 -3.50 5.61 -3.69
CA GLY A 32 -4.31 4.93 -4.71
C GLY A 32 -5.50 5.76 -5.18
N MET A 33 -6.25 6.38 -4.24
CA MET A 33 -7.39 7.24 -4.60
C MET A 33 -6.97 8.48 -5.39
N HIS A 34 -5.86 9.12 -5.02
CA HIS A 34 -5.37 10.31 -5.70
C HIS A 34 -4.87 10.00 -7.12
N VAL A 35 -4.13 8.90 -7.28
CA VAL A 35 -3.67 8.43 -8.59
C VAL A 35 -4.86 8.05 -9.47
N LEU A 36 -5.88 7.37 -8.92
CA LEU A 36 -7.11 7.05 -9.65
C LEU A 36 -7.84 8.31 -10.11
N ALA A 37 -8.00 9.30 -9.24
CA ALA A 37 -8.67 10.56 -9.59
C ALA A 37 -7.94 11.30 -10.73
N ARG A 38 -6.60 11.36 -10.66
CA ARG A 38 -5.78 11.96 -11.74
C ARG A 38 -5.91 11.20 -13.05
N ALA A 39 -5.88 9.87 -12.99
CA ALA A 39 -6.02 9.05 -14.17
C ALA A 39 -7.40 9.19 -14.83
N LEU A 40 -8.47 9.26 -14.02
CA LEU A 40 -9.83 9.53 -14.50
C LEU A 40 -9.95 10.94 -15.13
N ALA A 41 -9.33 11.95 -14.51
CA ALA A 41 -9.26 13.30 -15.09
C ALA A 41 -8.50 13.30 -16.43
N GLY A 42 -7.41 12.55 -16.53
CA GLY A 42 -6.66 12.36 -17.79
C GLY A 42 -7.47 11.66 -18.89
N LEU A 43 -8.52 10.90 -18.53
CA LEU A 43 -9.48 10.29 -19.44
C LEU A 43 -10.68 11.21 -19.80
N GLY A 44 -10.66 12.46 -19.32
CA GLY A 44 -11.71 13.46 -19.63
C GLY A 44 -12.88 13.48 -18.65
N HIS A 45 -12.80 12.82 -17.50
CA HIS A 45 -13.84 12.81 -16.45
C HIS A 45 -13.51 13.83 -15.36
N THR A 46 -14.53 14.27 -14.62
CA THR A 46 -14.33 15.19 -13.48
C THR A 46 -14.43 14.41 -12.18
N VAL A 47 -13.45 14.57 -11.28
CA VAL A 47 -13.44 13.89 -9.98
C VAL A 47 -13.37 14.93 -8.85
N GLU A 48 -14.34 14.89 -7.96
CA GLU A 48 -14.41 15.74 -6.77
C GLU A 48 -14.30 14.91 -5.49
N PHE A 49 -13.45 15.35 -4.56
CA PHE A 49 -13.31 14.72 -3.25
C PHE A 49 -14.25 15.37 -2.23
N SER A 50 -15.05 14.53 -1.57
CA SER A 50 -15.78 14.89 -0.37
C SER A 50 -15.07 14.32 0.85
N THR A 51 -14.65 15.18 1.76
CA THR A 51 -13.87 14.81 2.95
C THR A 51 -14.47 15.43 4.21
N PRO A 52 -14.13 14.94 5.41
CA PRO A 52 -14.55 15.55 6.67
C PRO A 52 -14.12 17.01 6.78
N ARG A 53 -15.05 17.87 7.17
CA ARG A 53 -14.76 19.29 7.47
C ARG A 53 -14.12 19.47 8.84
N VAL A 54 -14.36 18.55 9.77
CA VAL A 54 -13.87 18.57 11.14
C VAL A 54 -13.04 17.33 11.39
N ARG A 55 -11.88 17.51 12.03
CA ARG A 55 -11.00 16.43 12.45
C ARG A 55 -11.17 16.18 13.94
N LEU A 56 -11.33 14.91 14.33
CA LEU A 56 -11.51 14.50 15.72
C LEU A 56 -10.32 13.65 16.19
N PRO A 57 -9.99 13.68 17.50
CA PRO A 57 -8.92 12.84 18.06
C PRO A 57 -9.15 11.34 17.86
N VAL A 58 -10.42 10.90 17.85
CA VAL A 58 -10.77 9.50 17.62
C VAL A 58 -11.30 9.36 16.19
N TYR A 59 -10.49 8.78 15.35
CA TYR A 59 -10.76 8.63 13.91
C TYR A 59 -12.11 7.96 13.61
N THR A 60 -12.51 6.96 14.39
CA THR A 60 -13.81 6.28 14.20
C THR A 60 -14.98 7.25 14.37
N PHE A 61 -14.94 8.14 15.35
CA PHE A 61 -16.00 9.14 15.55
C PHE A 61 -16.01 10.19 14.43
N GLU A 62 -14.84 10.59 13.95
CA GLU A 62 -14.71 11.46 12.78
C GLU A 62 -15.42 10.84 11.57
N ARG A 63 -15.15 9.56 11.29
CA ARG A 63 -15.79 8.82 10.18
C ARG A 63 -17.31 8.75 10.33
N LEU A 64 -17.80 8.46 11.54
CA LEU A 64 -19.24 8.40 11.80
C LEU A 64 -19.94 9.76 11.61
N LEU A 65 -19.32 10.83 12.12
CA LEU A 65 -19.83 12.20 11.97
C LEU A 65 -19.83 12.61 10.49
N TYR A 66 -18.75 12.36 9.79
CA TYR A 66 -18.65 12.58 8.35
C TYR A 66 -19.77 11.89 7.58
N ASN A 67 -19.96 10.58 7.81
CA ASN A 67 -21.01 9.83 7.16
C ASN A 67 -22.43 10.33 7.50
N ARG A 68 -22.63 10.90 8.72
CA ARG A 68 -23.90 11.54 9.11
C ARG A 68 -24.18 12.80 8.30
N SER A 69 -23.16 13.53 7.88
CA SER A 69 -23.27 14.76 7.10
C SER A 69 -23.50 14.52 5.59
N LEU A 70 -23.22 13.31 5.10
CA LEU A 70 -23.37 13.00 3.69
C LEU A 70 -24.82 13.04 3.22
N ARG A 71 -25.02 13.55 1.99
CA ARG A 71 -26.29 13.53 1.27
C ARG A 71 -26.03 13.02 -0.14
N ALA A 72 -27.02 12.30 -0.68
CA ALA A 72 -27.04 11.99 -2.11
C ALA A 72 -27.10 13.30 -2.90
N ASP A 73 -26.44 13.31 -4.03
CA ASP A 73 -26.31 14.51 -4.86
C ASP A 73 -26.46 14.09 -6.33
N ALA A 74 -27.53 14.57 -6.96
CA ALA A 74 -27.88 14.24 -8.33
C ALA A 74 -27.01 14.96 -9.38
N GLU A 75 -26.14 15.89 -8.96
CA GLU A 75 -25.19 16.52 -9.87
C GLU A 75 -24.06 15.59 -10.30
N PHE A 76 -23.83 14.49 -9.58
CA PHE A 76 -22.83 13.50 -9.89
C PHE A 76 -23.46 12.27 -10.57
N ASP A 77 -22.91 11.89 -11.71
CA ASP A 77 -23.29 10.66 -12.42
C ASP A 77 -22.87 9.40 -11.62
N LEU A 78 -21.76 9.51 -10.85
CA LEU A 78 -21.18 8.42 -10.07
C LEU A 78 -20.72 8.92 -8.70
N THR A 79 -21.16 8.27 -7.64
CA THR A 79 -20.66 8.49 -6.28
C THR A 79 -19.94 7.24 -5.80
N VAL A 80 -18.65 7.36 -5.46
CA VAL A 80 -17.81 6.24 -5.00
C VAL A 80 -17.46 6.43 -3.54
N GLY A 81 -17.96 5.55 -2.70
CA GLY A 81 -17.60 5.51 -1.29
C GLY A 81 -16.46 4.52 -1.04
N PHE A 82 -15.41 4.94 -0.35
CA PHE A 82 -14.29 4.07 -0.02
C PHE A 82 -14.44 3.44 1.37
N ASP A 83 -14.28 2.10 1.42
CA ASP A 83 -14.47 1.29 2.61
C ASP A 83 -15.86 1.54 3.23
N MET A 84 -15.94 2.06 4.46
CA MET A 84 -17.22 2.39 5.08
C MET A 84 -17.80 3.77 4.67
N ASP A 85 -17.03 4.61 3.97
CA ASP A 85 -17.46 5.98 3.71
C ASP A 85 -18.53 6.03 2.59
N GLY A 86 -19.71 6.52 2.95
CA GLY A 86 -20.90 6.52 2.09
C GLY A 86 -21.98 5.55 2.52
N TYR A 87 -21.79 4.74 3.59
CA TYR A 87 -22.74 3.70 4.00
C TYR A 87 -24.18 4.22 4.24
N ARG A 88 -24.34 5.50 4.57
CA ARG A 88 -25.67 6.09 4.81
C ARG A 88 -26.44 6.43 3.54
N ILE A 89 -25.73 6.63 2.44
CA ILE A 89 -26.29 6.99 1.14
C ILE A 89 -26.05 5.91 0.08
N ALA A 90 -25.60 4.73 0.48
CA ALA A 90 -25.21 3.64 -0.40
C ALA A 90 -26.33 3.13 -1.33
N GLY A 91 -27.61 3.30 -0.95
CA GLY A 91 -28.76 2.95 -1.80
C GLY A 91 -29.13 4.01 -2.83
N ALA A 92 -28.43 5.14 -2.90
CA ALA A 92 -28.70 6.16 -3.91
C ALA A 92 -28.28 5.69 -5.32
N PRO A 93 -28.99 6.14 -6.39
CA PRO A 93 -28.58 5.86 -7.77
C PRO A 93 -27.13 6.27 -8.04
N GLY A 94 -26.42 5.48 -8.84
CA GLY A 94 -25.02 5.76 -9.17
C GLY A 94 -24.01 5.58 -8.01
N HIS A 95 -24.42 5.01 -6.86
CA HIS A 95 -23.51 4.78 -5.75
C HIS A 95 -22.77 3.43 -5.89
N VAL A 96 -21.44 3.48 -5.68
CA VAL A 96 -20.53 2.33 -5.73
C VAL A 96 -19.73 2.27 -4.44
N ALA A 97 -19.66 1.09 -3.84
CA ALA A 97 -18.76 0.81 -2.71
C ALA A 97 -17.41 0.27 -3.24
N SER A 98 -16.30 0.93 -2.92
CA SER A 98 -14.95 0.53 -3.33
C SER A 98 -14.11 0.18 -2.10
N LEU A 99 -13.88 -1.11 -1.90
CA LEU A 99 -13.11 -1.64 -0.77
C LEU A 99 -11.61 -1.59 -1.09
N LYS A 100 -10.85 -0.85 -0.29
CA LYS A 100 -9.38 -0.81 -0.32
C LYS A 100 -8.74 -1.90 0.54
N GLY A 101 -9.49 -2.38 1.48
CA GLY A 101 -9.25 -3.55 2.31
C GLY A 101 -10.59 -4.12 2.74
N VAL A 102 -10.59 -5.02 3.72
CA VAL A 102 -11.82 -5.51 4.38
C VAL A 102 -11.64 -5.28 5.87
N ILE A 103 -12.33 -4.27 6.42
CA ILE A 103 -12.15 -3.88 7.82
C ILE A 103 -12.41 -5.06 8.76
N ALA A 104 -13.41 -5.89 8.49
CA ALA A 104 -13.71 -7.08 9.29
C ALA A 104 -12.55 -8.09 9.32
N ASP A 105 -11.79 -8.23 8.24
CA ASP A 105 -10.59 -9.06 8.21
C ASP A 105 -9.43 -8.42 8.98
N GLU A 106 -9.23 -7.12 8.84
CA GLU A 106 -8.18 -6.37 9.55
C GLU A 106 -8.37 -6.37 11.08
N VAL A 107 -9.61 -6.28 11.57
CA VAL A 107 -9.98 -6.34 13.01
C VAL A 107 -9.40 -7.56 13.72
N ARG A 108 -9.19 -8.67 13.01
CA ARG A 108 -8.65 -9.91 13.57
C ARG A 108 -7.23 -9.75 14.12
N PHE A 109 -6.49 -8.78 13.63
CA PHE A 109 -5.11 -8.49 14.00
C PHE A 109 -4.99 -7.39 15.06
N GLU A 110 -6.12 -6.79 15.45
CA GLU A 110 -6.15 -5.68 16.40
C GLU A 110 -6.60 -6.14 17.79
N ALA A 111 -6.30 -5.34 18.82
CA ALA A 111 -6.65 -5.62 20.21
C ALA A 111 -7.17 -4.37 20.91
N GLY A 112 -7.75 -4.57 22.12
CA GLY A 112 -8.21 -3.48 22.98
C GLY A 112 -9.22 -2.54 22.31
N LEU A 113 -9.11 -1.26 22.59
CA LEU A 113 -10.02 -0.22 22.07
C LEU A 113 -10.00 -0.13 20.54
N THR A 114 -8.86 -0.35 19.90
CA THR A 114 -8.73 -0.36 18.44
C THR A 114 -9.61 -1.44 17.83
N ARG A 115 -9.61 -2.65 18.39
CA ARG A 115 -10.47 -3.74 17.92
C ARG A 115 -11.95 -3.39 18.04
N LEU A 116 -12.37 -2.75 19.15
CA LEU A 116 -13.77 -2.36 19.35
C LEU A 116 -14.19 -1.28 18.34
N THR A 117 -13.38 -0.25 18.18
CA THR A 117 -13.68 0.86 17.27
C THR A 117 -13.64 0.43 15.80
N MET A 118 -12.70 -0.41 15.40
CA MET A 118 -12.68 -1.01 14.06
C MET A 118 -13.84 -2.00 13.86
N GLY A 119 -14.28 -2.72 14.89
CA GLY A 119 -15.47 -3.56 14.82
C GLY A 119 -16.75 -2.76 14.49
N LEU A 120 -16.87 -1.54 15.03
CA LEU A 120 -17.95 -0.62 14.66
C LEU A 120 -17.81 -0.16 13.19
N GLN A 121 -16.60 0.17 12.74
CA GLN A 121 -16.37 0.53 11.33
C GLN A 121 -16.70 -0.64 10.39
N ALA A 122 -16.35 -1.88 10.76
CA ALA A 122 -16.70 -3.06 9.97
C ALA A 122 -18.22 -3.27 9.83
N LYS A 123 -19.01 -2.94 10.87
CA LYS A 123 -20.48 -2.95 10.75
C LYS A 123 -21.00 -1.89 9.77
N CYS A 124 -20.39 -0.70 9.77
CA CYS A 124 -20.74 0.34 8.80
C CYS A 124 -20.32 -0.03 7.37
N GLU A 125 -19.13 -0.65 7.19
CA GLU A 125 -18.68 -1.16 5.90
C GLU A 125 -19.61 -2.27 5.39
N ARG A 126 -20.05 -3.16 6.26
CA ARG A 126 -21.07 -4.16 5.91
C ARG A 126 -22.35 -3.51 5.36
N LEU A 127 -22.91 -2.52 6.07
CA LEU A 127 -24.09 -1.78 5.60
C LEU A 127 -23.85 -1.08 4.27
N HIS A 128 -22.61 -0.61 4.02
CA HIS A 128 -22.23 0.02 2.77
C HIS A 128 -22.30 -0.97 1.61
N VAL A 129 -21.62 -2.11 1.75
CA VAL A 129 -21.58 -3.12 0.66
C VAL A 129 -22.90 -3.87 0.46
N GLU A 130 -23.73 -4.03 1.50
CA GLU A 130 -25.06 -4.64 1.39
C GLU A 130 -26.05 -3.76 0.62
N ARG A 131 -25.87 -2.42 0.66
CA ARG A 131 -26.82 -1.46 0.06
C ARG A 131 -26.36 -0.90 -1.27
N ALA A 132 -25.05 -0.90 -1.54
CA ALA A 132 -24.51 -0.38 -2.78
C ALA A 132 -24.94 -1.25 -3.99
N ALA A 133 -25.31 -0.59 -5.08
CA ALA A 133 -25.67 -1.28 -6.32
C ALA A 133 -24.50 -2.09 -6.90
N ARG A 134 -23.28 -1.61 -6.68
CA ARG A 134 -22.04 -2.27 -7.10
C ARG A 134 -21.00 -2.21 -6.00
N VAL A 135 -20.26 -3.30 -5.86
CA VAL A 135 -19.16 -3.42 -4.89
C VAL A 135 -17.89 -3.80 -5.65
N LEU A 136 -16.86 -2.98 -5.48
CA LEU A 136 -15.52 -3.19 -6.03
C LEU A 136 -14.56 -3.57 -4.91
N ALA A 137 -13.58 -4.42 -5.21
CA ALA A 137 -12.51 -4.78 -4.30
C ALA A 137 -11.17 -4.77 -5.04
N THR A 138 -10.08 -4.50 -4.32
CA THR A 138 -8.76 -4.31 -4.95
C THR A 138 -8.07 -5.61 -5.35
N SER A 139 -8.54 -6.76 -4.88
CA SER A 139 -7.95 -8.07 -5.14
C SER A 139 -9.01 -9.17 -5.04
N ARG A 140 -8.73 -10.35 -5.59
CA ARG A 140 -9.57 -11.54 -5.38
C ARG A 140 -9.63 -11.92 -3.91
N TYR A 141 -8.49 -11.85 -3.21
CA TYR A 141 -8.46 -12.05 -1.78
C TYR A 141 -9.45 -11.12 -1.05
N SER A 142 -9.38 -9.80 -1.29
CA SER A 142 -10.30 -8.85 -0.66
C SER A 142 -11.76 -9.08 -1.06
N ALA A 143 -12.03 -9.45 -2.32
CA ALA A 143 -13.37 -9.77 -2.79
C ALA A 143 -13.96 -10.99 -2.07
N GLU A 144 -13.17 -12.06 -1.91
CA GLU A 144 -13.57 -13.28 -1.19
C GLU A 144 -13.76 -13.01 0.31
N ARG A 145 -12.84 -12.25 0.93
CA ARG A 145 -12.99 -11.85 2.34
C ARG A 145 -14.24 -11.01 2.56
N ALA A 146 -14.51 -10.03 1.70
CA ALA A 146 -15.74 -9.23 1.79
C ALA A 146 -16.99 -10.10 1.66
N ARG A 147 -17.01 -11.02 0.69
CA ARG A 147 -18.12 -11.97 0.51
C ARG A 147 -18.33 -12.83 1.75
N GLU A 148 -17.27 -13.35 2.35
CA GLU A 148 -17.32 -14.22 3.52
C GLU A 148 -17.79 -13.44 4.77
N PHE A 149 -17.09 -12.36 5.14
CA PHE A 149 -17.36 -11.63 6.38
C PHE A 149 -18.69 -10.89 6.35
N TYR A 150 -19.08 -10.37 5.19
CA TYR A 150 -20.33 -9.60 5.04
C TYR A 150 -21.49 -10.44 4.47
N ARG A 151 -21.23 -11.74 4.18
CA ARG A 151 -22.24 -12.69 3.65
C ARG A 151 -22.91 -12.16 2.38
N LEU A 152 -22.09 -11.59 1.47
CA LEU A 152 -22.62 -11.01 0.24
C LEU A 152 -23.11 -12.11 -0.71
N PRO A 153 -24.26 -11.90 -1.39
CA PRO A 153 -24.81 -12.88 -2.34
C PRO A 153 -23.95 -13.06 -3.60
N ARG A 154 -23.16 -12.02 -3.92
CA ARG A 154 -22.23 -12.01 -5.07
C ARG A 154 -20.85 -11.57 -4.62
N THR A 155 -19.82 -12.12 -5.26
CA THR A 155 -18.44 -11.68 -5.05
C THR A 155 -18.26 -10.28 -5.65
N PRO A 156 -17.64 -9.33 -4.94
CA PRO A 156 -17.31 -8.02 -5.48
C PRO A 156 -16.47 -8.11 -6.76
N THR A 157 -16.67 -7.15 -7.67
CA THR A 157 -15.87 -7.04 -8.88
C THR A 157 -14.46 -6.60 -8.53
N VAL A 158 -13.45 -7.30 -9.07
CA VAL A 158 -12.06 -6.98 -8.79
C VAL A 158 -11.58 -5.87 -9.72
N VAL A 159 -11.12 -4.77 -9.12
CA VAL A 159 -10.42 -3.67 -9.78
C VAL A 159 -9.14 -3.42 -8.98
N PRO A 160 -7.96 -3.75 -9.50
CA PRO A 160 -6.71 -3.68 -8.73
C PRO A 160 -6.37 -2.24 -8.33
N GLU A 161 -5.44 -2.10 -7.37
CA GLU A 161 -4.78 -0.82 -7.13
C GLU A 161 -3.89 -0.48 -8.34
N LEU A 162 -3.47 0.77 -8.38
CA LEU A 162 -2.79 1.35 -9.53
C LEU A 162 -1.58 2.18 -9.10
N ILE A 163 -0.68 2.38 -10.05
CA ILE A 163 0.49 3.24 -9.91
C ILE A 163 0.60 4.12 -11.17
N ASP A 164 0.97 5.39 -10.98
CA ASP A 164 1.38 6.27 -12.09
C ASP A 164 2.83 5.91 -12.47
N LEU A 165 2.98 4.96 -13.39
CA LEU A 165 4.29 4.44 -13.78
C LEU A 165 5.20 5.52 -14.38
N PRO A 166 4.74 6.40 -15.30
CA PRO A 166 5.56 7.49 -15.80
C PRO A 166 6.07 8.42 -14.71
N GLU A 167 5.21 8.85 -13.78
CA GLU A 167 5.60 9.71 -12.66
C GLU A 167 6.58 9.00 -11.73
N TRP A 168 6.29 7.74 -11.37
CA TRP A 168 7.16 6.99 -10.45
C TRP A 168 8.55 6.74 -11.05
N ARG A 169 8.63 6.35 -12.33
CA ARG A 169 9.89 6.17 -13.03
C ARG A 169 10.68 7.48 -13.18
N ARG A 170 9.99 8.60 -13.39
CA ARG A 170 10.62 9.92 -13.41
C ARG A 170 11.23 10.25 -12.03
N LEU A 171 10.52 9.97 -10.94
CA LEU A 171 11.05 10.15 -9.58
C LEU A 171 12.28 9.25 -9.35
N LEU A 172 12.22 7.98 -9.71
CA LEU A 172 13.37 7.07 -9.59
C LEU A 172 14.58 7.59 -10.40
N ALA A 173 14.37 8.12 -11.59
CA ALA A 173 15.45 8.67 -12.39
C ALA A 173 16.06 9.96 -11.80
N GLN A 174 15.24 10.79 -11.14
CA GLN A 174 15.69 12.02 -10.46
C GLN A 174 16.48 11.78 -9.18
N TYR A 175 16.23 10.66 -8.50
CA TYR A 175 16.86 10.31 -7.22
C TYR A 175 17.59 8.96 -7.32
N PRO A 176 18.64 8.83 -8.14
CA PRO A 176 19.40 7.60 -8.25
C PRO A 176 20.03 7.24 -6.91
N ALA A 177 20.32 5.96 -6.68
CA ALA A 177 21.11 5.53 -5.54
C ALA A 177 22.45 6.26 -5.60
N GLU A 178 22.86 6.93 -4.52
CA GLU A 178 24.19 7.47 -4.40
C GLU A 178 25.17 6.29 -4.40
N GLY A 179 25.89 6.10 -5.52
CA GLY A 179 26.96 5.12 -5.60
C GLY A 179 28.21 5.67 -4.90
N PRO A 180 29.17 4.82 -4.51
CA PRO A 180 30.46 5.28 -3.99
C PRO A 180 31.15 6.14 -5.08
N GLY A 181 31.27 7.46 -4.85
CA GLY A 181 32.09 8.35 -5.65
C GLY A 181 31.39 9.42 -6.52
N ARG A 182 30.16 9.85 -6.25
CA ARG A 182 29.58 11.03 -6.90
C ARG A 182 29.33 12.17 -5.92
N THR A 183 30.32 13.04 -5.80
CA THR A 183 30.23 14.38 -5.21
C THR A 183 29.48 15.32 -6.16
N GLY A 184 28.47 15.99 -5.64
CA GLY A 184 27.95 17.24 -6.19
C GLY A 184 26.63 17.14 -6.89
N LEU A 185 25.54 17.50 -6.18
CA LEU A 185 24.55 18.50 -6.57
C LEU A 185 23.44 18.56 -5.49
N HIS A 186 23.26 19.74 -4.94
CA HIS A 186 22.22 20.26 -4.05
C HIS A 186 21.36 19.27 -3.25
N ARG A 187 21.77 19.06 -2.02
CA ARG A 187 20.99 18.44 -0.94
C ARG A 187 19.97 19.46 -0.43
N PRO A 188 18.65 19.17 -0.45
CA PRO A 188 17.72 19.93 0.38
C PRO A 188 18.06 19.69 1.85
N PRO A 189 17.88 20.68 2.75
CA PRO A 189 18.29 20.57 4.14
C PRO A 189 17.52 19.45 4.83
N CYS A 190 18.23 18.41 5.23
CA CYS A 190 17.75 17.32 6.06
C CYS A 190 18.01 17.69 7.53
N PRO A 191 17.08 17.44 8.47
CA PRO A 191 17.36 17.68 9.88
C PRO A 191 18.44 16.70 10.38
N ALA A 192 19.44 17.23 11.05
CA ALA A 192 20.57 16.68 11.82
C ALA A 192 21.17 15.33 11.38
N PRO A 193 22.50 15.26 11.23
CA PRO A 193 23.19 14.04 10.85
C PRO A 193 23.23 13.06 12.04
N VAL A 194 22.61 11.92 11.87
CA VAL A 194 22.99 10.72 12.64
C VAL A 194 24.35 10.26 12.10
N ALA A 195 25.31 10.02 13.02
CA ALA A 195 26.67 9.65 12.72
C ALA A 195 26.77 8.60 11.59
N GLN A 196 27.57 8.88 10.56
CA GLN A 196 27.85 7.97 9.47
C GLN A 196 28.79 6.86 9.96
N PRO A 197 28.48 5.58 9.71
CA PRO A 197 29.43 4.51 9.92
C PRO A 197 30.44 4.43 8.77
N PRO A 198 31.62 3.79 9.01
CA PRO A 198 32.71 3.74 8.04
C PRO A 198 32.44 2.81 6.86
N ASP A 199 33.04 3.15 5.74
CA ASP A 199 33.22 2.42 4.46
C ASP A 199 31.98 1.77 3.80
N GLU A 200 31.53 2.39 2.73
CA GLU A 200 30.36 2.02 1.89
C GLU A 200 30.62 0.85 0.90
N GLY A 201 31.69 0.11 1.04
CA GLY A 201 32.20 -0.81 0.01
C GLY A 201 31.43 -2.12 -0.21
N SER A 202 30.55 -2.56 0.68
CA SER A 202 29.85 -3.86 0.51
C SER A 202 28.57 -4.01 1.33
N ARG A 203 27.67 -3.01 1.31
CA ARG A 203 26.39 -3.14 2.01
C ARG A 203 25.37 -3.89 1.19
N PHE A 204 24.64 -4.80 1.85
CA PHE A 204 23.45 -5.42 1.29
C PHE A 204 22.22 -4.83 1.99
N THR A 205 21.38 -4.12 1.23
CA THR A 205 20.27 -3.33 1.75
C THR A 205 18.93 -4.00 1.50
N VAL A 206 18.20 -4.28 2.58
CA VAL A 206 16.83 -4.77 2.58
C VAL A 206 15.90 -3.61 2.94
N LEU A 207 14.95 -3.28 2.07
CA LEU A 207 13.98 -2.20 2.29
C LEU A 207 12.61 -2.76 2.70
N TYR A 208 12.05 -2.19 3.75
CA TYR A 208 10.64 -2.32 4.12
C TYR A 208 9.96 -0.96 4.01
N VAL A 209 8.76 -0.91 3.42
CA VAL A 209 7.92 0.29 3.38
C VAL A 209 6.51 -0.06 3.83
N GLY A 210 6.00 0.64 4.83
CA GLY A 210 4.63 0.46 5.28
C GLY A 210 4.33 0.96 6.69
N ARG A 211 3.05 1.06 7.01
CA ARG A 211 2.63 1.42 8.38
C ARG A 211 3.01 0.32 9.37
N LEU A 212 3.46 0.71 10.56
CA LEU A 212 3.89 -0.21 11.61
C LEU A 212 2.68 -0.70 12.43
N TYR A 213 1.86 -1.55 11.81
CA TYR A 213 0.74 -2.27 12.44
C TYR A 213 1.08 -3.73 12.68
N ARG A 214 0.38 -4.39 13.61
CA ARG A 214 0.59 -5.81 13.97
C ARG A 214 0.55 -6.74 12.75
N ARG A 215 -0.41 -6.54 11.84
CA ARG A 215 -0.56 -7.37 10.63
C ARG A 215 0.60 -7.25 9.64
N LYS A 216 1.43 -6.21 9.77
CA LYS A 216 2.61 -6.00 8.92
C LYS A 216 3.82 -6.82 9.35
N ARG A 217 3.82 -7.40 10.55
CA ARG A 217 4.77 -8.39 11.05
C ARG A 217 6.24 -7.96 10.91
N VAL A 218 6.52 -6.68 11.16
CA VAL A 218 7.91 -6.16 11.08
C VAL A 218 8.85 -6.86 12.07
N GLU A 219 8.32 -7.37 13.19
CA GLU A 219 9.09 -8.20 14.13
C GLU A 219 9.67 -9.48 13.49
N VAL A 220 9.02 -10.02 12.45
CA VAL A 220 9.54 -11.17 11.69
C VAL A 220 10.76 -10.75 10.87
N LEU A 221 10.75 -9.56 10.29
CA LEU A 221 11.92 -9.00 9.59
C LEU A 221 13.07 -8.72 10.56
N LEU A 222 12.79 -8.22 11.77
CA LEU A 222 13.83 -8.02 12.81
C LEU A 222 14.45 -9.36 13.24
N GLY A 223 13.64 -10.40 13.43
CA GLY A 223 14.14 -11.75 13.72
C GLY A 223 15.01 -12.31 12.59
N ALA A 224 14.58 -12.13 11.33
CA ALA A 224 15.39 -12.51 10.17
C ALA A 224 16.72 -11.73 10.09
N ALA A 225 16.70 -10.43 10.35
CA ALA A 225 17.91 -9.60 10.40
C ALA A 225 18.89 -10.07 11.47
N ALA A 226 18.39 -10.45 12.65
CA ALA A 226 19.23 -10.99 13.74
C ALA A 226 19.93 -12.29 13.34
N ALA A 227 19.23 -13.18 12.61
CA ALA A 227 19.80 -14.44 12.10
C ALA A 227 20.81 -14.21 10.98
N LEU A 228 20.65 -13.13 10.19
CA LEU A 228 21.46 -12.88 8.99
C LEU A 228 22.67 -11.99 9.20
N ARG A 229 22.71 -11.13 10.22
CA ARG A 229 23.76 -10.12 10.40
C ARG A 229 25.19 -10.67 10.46
N GLN A 230 25.37 -11.94 10.90
CA GLN A 230 26.67 -12.60 10.91
C GLN A 230 27.00 -13.31 9.60
N ARG A 231 25.95 -13.64 8.79
CA ARG A 231 26.07 -14.37 7.52
C ARG A 231 26.19 -13.43 6.32
N ILE A 232 25.67 -12.22 6.44
CA ILE A 232 25.69 -11.20 5.39
C ILE A 232 26.49 -10.01 5.92
N PRO A 233 27.77 -9.89 5.56
CA PRO A 233 28.58 -8.72 5.91
C PRO A 233 27.94 -7.44 5.37
N GLY A 234 27.88 -6.40 6.22
CA GLY A 234 27.27 -5.14 5.82
C GLY A 234 25.75 -5.16 5.60
N LEU A 235 25.02 -6.15 6.14
CA LEU A 235 23.55 -6.15 6.10
C LEU A 235 22.97 -4.88 6.70
N GLU A 236 22.16 -4.17 5.93
CA GLU A 236 21.39 -3.02 6.38
C GLU A 236 19.89 -3.24 6.10
N VAL A 237 19.06 -3.15 7.13
CA VAL A 237 17.60 -3.20 7.00
C VAL A 237 17.05 -1.79 7.19
N ARG A 238 16.45 -1.25 6.17
CA ARG A 238 15.90 0.12 6.15
C ARG A 238 14.39 0.06 6.25
N ILE A 239 13.83 0.71 7.27
CA ILE A 239 12.39 0.66 7.59
C ILE A 239 11.79 2.04 7.41
N VAL A 240 10.95 2.18 6.38
CA VAL A 240 10.17 3.38 6.09
C VAL A 240 8.76 3.22 6.61
N GLY A 241 8.30 4.22 7.36
CA GLY A 241 6.95 4.35 7.88
C GLY A 241 6.88 4.45 9.39
N SER A 242 5.69 4.75 9.88
CA SER A 242 5.36 4.95 11.27
C SER A 242 4.09 4.16 11.65
N GLY A 243 3.80 4.03 12.93
CA GLY A 243 2.58 3.36 13.38
C GLY A 243 2.58 2.97 14.85
N PRO A 244 1.47 2.42 15.35
CA PRO A 244 1.31 2.08 16.78
C PRO A 244 2.33 1.08 17.32
N CYS A 245 2.91 0.24 16.47
CA CYS A 245 3.90 -0.76 16.86
C CYS A 245 5.34 -0.22 16.87
N ALA A 246 5.60 1.04 16.51
CA ALA A 246 6.96 1.59 16.46
C ALA A 246 7.74 1.40 17.77
N GLY A 247 7.19 1.83 18.90
CA GLY A 247 7.85 1.68 20.20
C GLY A 247 8.21 0.24 20.58
N PRO A 248 7.27 -0.72 20.53
CA PRO A 248 7.58 -2.15 20.70
C PRO A 248 8.64 -2.69 19.74
N LEU A 249 8.60 -2.30 18.47
CA LEU A 249 9.57 -2.75 17.46
C LEU A 249 10.98 -2.18 17.70
N HIS A 250 11.08 -0.92 18.12
CA HIS A 250 12.38 -0.34 18.52
C HIS A 250 13.00 -1.07 19.70
N ARG A 251 12.20 -1.40 20.75
CA ARG A 251 12.67 -2.20 21.88
C ARG A 251 13.15 -3.58 21.43
N LEU A 252 12.35 -4.27 20.61
CA LEU A 252 12.75 -5.58 20.08
C LEU A 252 14.07 -5.50 19.29
N ALA A 253 14.26 -4.47 18.47
CA ALA A 253 15.49 -4.29 17.70
C ALA A 253 16.71 -4.10 18.65
N ALA A 254 16.55 -3.33 19.74
CA ALA A 254 17.59 -3.15 20.74
C ALA A 254 17.89 -4.47 21.50
N ASP A 255 16.87 -5.22 21.93
CA ASP A 255 17.01 -6.53 22.59
C ASP A 255 17.75 -7.53 21.68
N LEU A 256 17.48 -7.49 20.37
CA LEU A 256 18.16 -8.30 19.36
C LEU A 256 19.54 -7.72 18.96
N LYS A 257 19.98 -6.59 19.54
CA LYS A 257 21.26 -5.90 19.26
C LYS A 257 21.40 -5.56 17.76
N LEU A 258 20.37 -4.95 17.18
CA LEU A 258 20.32 -4.60 15.75
C LEU A 258 20.61 -3.12 15.45
N ASP A 259 21.14 -2.34 16.42
CA ASP A 259 21.38 -0.90 16.29
C ASP A 259 22.29 -0.53 15.10
N ALA A 260 23.26 -1.40 14.78
CA ALA A 260 24.15 -1.23 13.64
C ALA A 260 23.52 -1.75 12.31
N THR A 261 22.47 -2.57 12.39
CA THR A 261 21.88 -3.27 11.23
C THR A 261 20.60 -2.62 10.75
N VAL A 262 19.77 -2.06 11.67
CA VAL A 262 18.45 -1.51 11.36
C VAL A 262 18.48 0.01 11.34
N ARG A 263 17.91 0.60 10.28
CA ARG A 263 17.72 2.05 10.13
C ARG A 263 16.23 2.37 10.09
N TRP A 264 15.77 3.11 11.09
CA TRP A 264 14.42 3.61 11.17
C TRP A 264 14.34 4.97 10.49
N LEU A 265 13.60 5.08 9.39
CA LEU A 265 13.51 6.29 8.58
C LEU A 265 12.26 7.12 8.87
N GLY A 266 11.28 6.53 9.59
CA GLY A 266 9.99 7.18 9.81
C GLY A 266 9.23 7.43 8.51
N ASP A 267 8.36 8.43 8.52
CA ASP A 267 7.64 8.84 7.32
C ASP A 267 8.54 9.73 6.47
N VAL A 268 8.70 9.37 5.20
CA VAL A 268 9.59 10.04 4.24
C VAL A 268 8.79 10.70 3.11
N SER A 269 9.38 11.68 2.44
CA SER A 269 8.81 12.27 1.22
C SER A 269 8.85 11.28 0.05
N ARG A 270 8.05 11.52 -1.00
CA ARG A 270 8.07 10.67 -2.21
C ARG A 270 9.45 10.65 -2.89
N ALA A 271 10.18 11.75 -2.87
CA ALA A 271 11.55 11.83 -3.36
C ALA A 271 12.51 10.93 -2.57
N GLN A 272 12.45 11.02 -1.23
CA GLN A 272 13.23 10.14 -0.36
C GLN A 272 12.82 8.68 -0.51
N LEU A 273 11.53 8.39 -0.67
CA LEU A 273 11.04 7.04 -0.91
C LEU A 273 11.62 6.46 -2.20
N ALA A 274 11.64 7.23 -3.30
CA ALA A 274 12.26 6.81 -4.56
C ALA A 274 13.76 6.52 -4.39
N ALA A 275 14.48 7.37 -3.64
CA ALA A 275 15.89 7.13 -3.34
C ALA A 275 16.10 5.85 -2.53
N GLU A 276 15.21 5.52 -1.57
CA GLU A 276 15.28 4.28 -0.81
C GLU A 276 15.02 3.04 -1.67
N TYR A 277 14.05 3.09 -2.58
CA TYR A 277 13.85 2.03 -3.55
C TYR A 277 15.06 1.87 -4.47
N ASN A 278 15.66 2.96 -4.95
CA ASN A 278 16.88 2.85 -5.77
C ASN A 278 18.05 2.25 -5.01
N ARG A 279 18.21 2.61 -3.75
CA ARG A 279 19.31 2.16 -2.87
C ARG A 279 19.24 0.67 -2.54
N CYS A 280 18.04 0.11 -2.35
CA CYS A 280 17.92 -1.25 -1.84
C CYS A 280 18.31 -2.31 -2.87
N ASP A 281 18.84 -3.45 -2.40
CA ASP A 281 19.11 -4.64 -3.19
C ASP A 281 17.89 -5.52 -3.32
N LEU A 282 17.02 -5.53 -2.30
CA LEU A 282 15.73 -6.21 -2.33
C LEU A 282 14.69 -5.48 -1.47
N PHE A 283 13.42 -5.67 -1.83
CA PHE A 283 12.26 -5.23 -1.07
C PHE A 283 11.67 -6.38 -0.26
N CYS A 284 11.33 -6.13 1.02
CA CYS A 284 10.78 -7.15 1.91
C CYS A 284 9.42 -6.73 2.48
N LEU A 285 8.41 -7.63 2.38
CA LEU A 285 7.08 -7.43 2.94
C LEU A 285 6.61 -8.66 3.72
N PRO A 286 6.85 -8.74 5.05
CA PRO A 286 6.51 -9.90 5.87
C PRO A 286 5.03 -9.93 6.33
N SER A 287 4.18 -9.09 5.75
CA SER A 287 2.78 -8.89 6.15
C SER A 287 1.95 -10.16 6.08
N VAL A 288 1.19 -10.46 7.13
CA VAL A 288 0.25 -11.60 7.16
C VAL A 288 -1.15 -11.24 6.64
N GLN A 289 -1.41 -9.96 6.38
CA GLN A 289 -2.64 -9.48 5.77
C GLN A 289 -2.35 -8.22 4.95
N GLU A 290 -2.69 -8.29 3.67
CA GLU A 290 -2.67 -7.20 2.69
C GLU A 290 -3.94 -7.28 1.84
N GLY A 291 -4.63 -6.14 1.71
CA GLY A 291 -5.74 -6.03 0.77
C GLY A 291 -5.26 -5.98 -0.69
N PHE A 292 -4.07 -5.40 -0.91
CA PHE A 292 -3.38 -5.36 -2.20
C PHE A 292 -1.87 -5.17 -2.01
N GLY A 293 -1.44 -4.03 -1.38
CA GLY A 293 -0.04 -3.71 -1.18
C GLY A 293 0.55 -2.84 -2.30
N ILE A 294 0.17 -1.55 -2.37
CA ILE A 294 0.69 -0.59 -3.37
C ILE A 294 2.22 -0.53 -3.37
N VAL A 295 2.86 -0.69 -2.21
CA VAL A 295 4.32 -0.72 -2.07
C VAL A 295 4.99 -1.83 -2.89
N LEU A 296 4.25 -2.91 -3.21
CA LEU A 296 4.71 -3.96 -4.13
C LEU A 296 4.80 -3.43 -5.57
N LEU A 297 3.83 -2.59 -5.98
CA LEU A 297 3.89 -1.94 -7.30
C LEU A 297 5.08 -0.99 -7.39
N GLU A 298 5.34 -0.23 -6.32
CA GLU A 298 6.49 0.69 -6.24
C GLU A 298 7.82 -0.07 -6.34
N ALA A 299 7.95 -1.21 -5.63
CA ALA A 299 9.14 -2.07 -5.68
C ALA A 299 9.34 -2.68 -7.08
N MET A 300 8.27 -3.22 -7.69
CA MET A 300 8.30 -3.79 -9.04
C MET A 300 8.68 -2.73 -10.09
N ALA A 301 8.09 -1.54 -10.01
CA ALA A 301 8.39 -0.44 -10.92
C ALA A 301 9.83 0.09 -10.77
N ALA A 302 10.43 -0.08 -9.58
CA ALA A 302 11.85 0.17 -9.33
C ALA A 302 12.76 -1.01 -9.74
N GLY A 303 12.21 -2.09 -10.33
CA GLY A 303 12.97 -3.26 -10.75
C GLY A 303 13.58 -4.06 -9.58
N LYS A 304 12.99 -3.97 -8.37
CA LYS A 304 13.54 -4.64 -7.19
C LYS A 304 12.98 -6.06 -7.04
N PRO A 305 13.84 -7.05 -6.74
CA PRO A 305 13.37 -8.35 -6.32
C PRO A 305 12.60 -8.23 -5.01
N ILE A 306 11.57 -9.06 -4.85
CA ILE A 306 10.66 -9.00 -3.70
C ILE A 306 10.72 -10.32 -2.94
N VAL A 307 10.96 -10.24 -1.62
CA VAL A 307 10.72 -11.32 -0.67
C VAL A 307 9.51 -10.95 0.17
N ALA A 308 8.47 -11.76 0.16
CA ALA A 308 7.23 -11.42 0.86
C ALA A 308 6.55 -12.66 1.48
N ALA A 309 5.76 -12.45 2.51
CA ALA A 309 4.94 -13.53 3.07
C ALA A 309 3.85 -13.94 2.07
N ARG A 310 3.62 -15.25 1.93
CA ARG A 310 2.56 -15.85 1.12
C ARG A 310 1.20 -15.66 1.81
N ALA A 311 0.73 -14.41 1.92
CA ALA A 311 -0.47 -14.09 2.67
C ALA A 311 -1.27 -12.95 2.03
N GLY A 312 -2.58 -12.93 2.31
CA GLY A 312 -3.46 -11.89 1.75
C GLY A 312 -3.44 -11.88 0.23
N ALA A 313 -3.44 -10.69 -0.35
CA ALA A 313 -3.37 -10.49 -1.80
C ALA A 313 -1.95 -10.61 -2.37
N VAL A 314 -0.90 -10.77 -1.56
CA VAL A 314 0.49 -10.79 -2.02
C VAL A 314 0.74 -11.83 -3.14
N PRO A 315 0.25 -13.11 -3.04
CA PRO A 315 0.46 -14.09 -4.09
C PRO A 315 -0.15 -13.74 -5.45
N GLU A 316 -1.22 -12.96 -5.48
CA GLU A 316 -1.84 -12.52 -6.74
C GLU A 316 -1.22 -11.24 -7.30
N VAL A 317 -0.67 -10.38 -6.45
CA VAL A 317 -0.02 -9.12 -6.86
C VAL A 317 1.41 -9.38 -7.33
N VAL A 318 2.14 -10.29 -6.67
CA VAL A 318 3.56 -10.60 -6.97
C VAL A 318 3.74 -12.11 -7.15
N PRO A 319 3.13 -12.75 -8.18
CA PRO A 319 3.19 -14.19 -8.36
C PRO A 319 4.61 -14.71 -8.66
N HIS A 320 5.49 -13.84 -9.15
CA HIS A 320 6.89 -14.12 -9.46
C HIS A 320 7.85 -13.80 -8.31
N GLY A 321 7.38 -13.21 -7.22
CA GLY A 321 8.20 -12.88 -6.05
C GLY A 321 8.63 -14.15 -5.29
N MET A 322 9.67 -14.01 -4.47
CA MET A 322 10.04 -15.04 -3.51
C MET A 322 9.06 -15.01 -2.33
N LEU A 323 8.09 -15.93 -2.36
CA LEU A 323 7.01 -16.01 -1.37
C LEU A 323 7.34 -17.05 -0.31
N VAL A 324 7.43 -16.60 0.95
CA VAL A 324 7.83 -17.40 2.11
C VAL A 324 6.64 -17.66 3.06
N GLU A 325 6.80 -18.60 3.98
CA GLU A 325 5.81 -18.93 5.00
C GLU A 325 5.52 -17.72 5.89
N PRO A 326 4.23 -17.33 6.05
CA PRO A 326 3.83 -16.19 6.88
C PRO A 326 4.21 -16.36 8.35
N GLY A 327 4.80 -15.33 8.94
CA GLY A 327 5.14 -15.30 10.36
C GLY A 327 6.41 -16.04 10.75
N SER A 328 7.09 -16.72 9.83
CA SER A 328 8.36 -17.40 10.06
C SER A 328 9.55 -16.50 9.73
N HIS A 329 10.35 -16.14 10.73
CA HIS A 329 11.59 -15.40 10.51
C HIS A 329 12.68 -16.30 9.93
N GLU A 330 12.62 -17.60 10.15
CA GLU A 330 13.51 -18.59 9.54
C GLU A 330 13.28 -18.66 8.02
N ALA A 331 12.01 -18.80 7.59
CA ALA A 331 11.66 -18.82 6.18
C ALA A 331 12.02 -17.49 5.49
N LEU A 332 11.78 -16.35 6.19
CA LEU A 332 12.13 -15.04 5.67
C LEU A 332 13.65 -14.87 5.56
N SER A 333 14.41 -15.31 6.57
CA SER A 333 15.89 -15.25 6.53
C SER A 333 16.47 -16.13 5.44
N ALA A 334 15.90 -17.35 5.22
CA ALA A 334 16.31 -18.23 4.15
C ALA A 334 16.11 -17.57 2.77
N GLY A 335 14.93 -16.98 2.52
CA GLY A 335 14.66 -16.30 1.25
C GLY A 335 15.55 -15.08 1.01
N ILE A 336 15.84 -14.28 2.05
CA ILE A 336 16.79 -13.15 1.94
C ILE A 336 18.20 -13.66 1.64
N ALA A 337 18.66 -14.74 2.35
CA ALA A 337 19.98 -15.30 2.15
C ALA A 337 20.15 -15.90 0.75
N GLU A 338 19.12 -16.55 0.21
CA GLU A 338 19.13 -17.08 -1.15
C GLU A 338 19.33 -15.96 -2.18
N LEU A 339 18.57 -14.87 -2.06
CA LEU A 339 18.71 -13.73 -2.97
C LEU A 339 20.03 -12.95 -2.71
N TYR A 340 20.57 -12.93 -1.50
CA TYR A 340 21.89 -12.38 -1.25
C TYR A 340 22.96 -13.16 -2.04
N GLY A 341 22.88 -14.48 -2.04
CA GLY A 341 23.84 -15.36 -2.71
C GLY A 341 23.79 -15.33 -4.26
N SER A 342 22.75 -14.74 -4.86
CA SER A 342 22.56 -14.76 -6.32
C SER A 342 22.16 -13.41 -6.90
N ALA A 343 23.13 -12.66 -7.41
CA ALA A 343 22.89 -11.42 -8.12
C ALA A 343 22.04 -11.62 -9.39
N ASP A 344 22.27 -12.71 -10.10
CA ASP A 344 21.52 -13.05 -11.32
C ASP A 344 20.04 -13.31 -11.03
N GLN A 345 19.75 -14.02 -9.93
CA GLN A 345 18.36 -14.26 -9.51
C GLN A 345 17.68 -12.94 -9.09
N ARG A 346 18.37 -12.07 -8.33
CA ARG A 346 17.86 -10.73 -8.02
C ARG A 346 17.50 -9.96 -9.28
N ALA A 347 18.43 -9.92 -10.24
CA ALA A 347 18.24 -9.23 -11.51
C ALA A 347 17.08 -9.84 -12.33
N ALA A 348 16.97 -11.15 -12.37
CA ALA A 348 15.88 -11.85 -13.07
C ALA A 348 14.51 -11.52 -12.47
N LEU A 349 14.36 -11.64 -11.14
CA LEU A 349 13.12 -11.31 -10.44
C LEU A 349 12.74 -9.83 -10.61
N GLY A 350 13.72 -8.93 -10.52
CA GLY A 350 13.50 -7.51 -10.75
C GLY A 350 12.99 -7.20 -12.15
N ARG A 351 13.57 -7.83 -13.19
CA ARG A 351 13.09 -7.66 -14.58
C ARG A 351 11.67 -8.17 -14.78
N VAL A 352 11.35 -9.35 -14.25
CA VAL A 352 10.00 -9.92 -14.35
C VAL A 352 9.00 -9.01 -13.64
N GLY A 353 9.35 -8.51 -12.45
CA GLY A 353 8.52 -7.55 -11.70
C GLY A 353 8.26 -6.26 -12.47
N ALA A 354 9.32 -5.69 -13.08
CA ALA A 354 9.22 -4.46 -13.87
C ALA A 354 8.34 -4.62 -15.14
N GLN A 355 8.25 -5.81 -15.70
CA GLN A 355 7.32 -6.12 -16.79
C GLN A 355 5.90 -6.36 -16.27
N TRP A 356 5.78 -7.08 -15.14
CA TRP A 356 4.49 -7.43 -14.56
C TRP A 356 3.70 -6.21 -14.09
N VAL A 357 4.37 -5.18 -13.58
CA VAL A 357 3.74 -3.97 -13.04
C VAL A 357 3.02 -3.14 -14.11
N GLU A 358 3.33 -3.29 -15.40
CA GLU A 358 2.70 -2.55 -16.50
C GLU A 358 1.18 -2.70 -16.54
N GLN A 359 0.66 -3.84 -16.11
CA GLN A 359 -0.79 -4.07 -16.07
C GLN A 359 -1.52 -3.22 -15.02
N PHE A 360 -0.79 -2.65 -14.05
CA PHE A 360 -1.30 -1.80 -12.99
C PHE A 360 -1.11 -0.31 -13.26
N ASP A 361 -0.71 0.06 -14.49
CA ASP A 361 -0.56 1.47 -14.85
C ASP A 361 -1.89 2.22 -14.76
N ALA A 362 -1.81 3.44 -14.25
CA ALA A 362 -2.97 4.22 -13.84
C ALA A 362 -4.03 4.41 -14.94
N PRO A 363 -3.71 4.76 -16.20
CA PRO A 363 -4.72 4.90 -17.25
C PRO A 363 -5.45 3.59 -17.57
N ARG A 364 -4.75 2.46 -17.51
CA ARG A 364 -5.35 1.14 -17.75
C ARG A 364 -6.33 0.76 -16.66
N VAL A 365 -5.92 0.89 -15.41
CA VAL A 365 -6.78 0.53 -14.25
C VAL A 365 -7.94 1.51 -14.12
N ALA A 366 -7.77 2.80 -14.45
CA ALA A 366 -8.86 3.76 -14.45
C ALA A 366 -9.97 3.39 -15.45
N ARG A 367 -9.63 2.85 -16.63
CA ARG A 367 -10.63 2.31 -17.57
C ARG A 367 -11.36 1.09 -17.01
N LEU A 368 -10.63 0.16 -16.39
CA LEU A 368 -11.24 -1.00 -15.71
C LEU A 368 -12.20 -0.57 -14.58
N PHE A 369 -11.77 0.45 -13.81
CA PHE A 369 -12.59 1.02 -12.75
C PHE A 369 -13.89 1.59 -13.29
N LEU A 370 -13.86 2.39 -14.35
CA LEU A 370 -15.06 2.98 -14.97
C LEU A 370 -15.99 1.89 -15.49
N ALA A 371 -15.46 0.91 -16.22
CA ALA A 371 -16.23 -0.22 -16.71
C ALA A 371 -16.96 -0.96 -15.58
N ALA A 372 -16.26 -1.24 -14.47
CA ALA A 372 -16.83 -1.92 -13.32
C ALA A 372 -17.83 -1.04 -12.53
N ALA A 373 -17.56 0.27 -12.42
CA ALA A 373 -18.36 1.19 -11.64
C ALA A 373 -19.65 1.61 -12.34
N ILE A 374 -19.63 1.81 -13.66
CA ILE A 374 -20.81 2.22 -14.41
C ILE A 374 -21.62 0.99 -14.88
N GLY A 375 -20.92 -0.10 -15.21
CA GLY A 375 -21.50 -1.35 -15.74
C GLY A 375 -22.02 -1.17 -17.16
N ASN A 376 -21.66 -2.04 -18.05
CA ASN A 376 -22.35 -2.23 -19.33
C ASN A 376 -23.42 -3.30 -19.16
#